data_acd3acec31f7c7519afbe1a719c4a49a
#
_entry.id   acd3acec31f7c7519afbe1a719c4a49a
#
_cell.length_a   1.000
_cell.length_b   1.000
_cell.length_c   1.000
_cell.angle_alpha   90.00
_cell.angle_beta   90.00
_cell.angle_gamma   90.00
#
_symmetry.space_group_name_H-M   'P 1'
#
loop_
_entity.id
_entity.type
_entity.pdbx_description
1 polymer ?
#
loop_
_entity_poly.entity_id
_entity_poly.type
_entity_poly.pdbx_seq_one_letter_code
_entity_poly.pdbx_strand_id
1 'polypeptide(L)'
;MREDGKIDYVELPGGRDLPAVKHFYQSAFGWSFVDYGPTYAAFQDGGVDGGFQADPEAGLKAPLVVLFAQDLEAMEAKVKAAGGVISVPIFAFPGGRRFHFTDPAGNELAVFTEE
;
A
#
# COMPACT_ATOMS: atom_id res chain seq x y z
N MET A 1 1.51 16.28 -5.85
CA MET A 1 0.41 16.56 -4.91
C MET A 1 -0.60 15.41 -4.94
N ARG A 2 -1.01 14.94 -3.76
CA ARG A 2 -1.96 13.82 -3.66
C ARG A 2 -3.38 14.28 -3.95
N GLU A 3 -4.11 13.44 -4.66
CA GLU A 3 -5.47 13.75 -5.06
C GLU A 3 -6.41 12.62 -4.67
N ASP A 4 -7.63 12.99 -4.28
CA ASP A 4 -8.65 12.03 -3.88
C ASP A 4 -8.92 11.02 -4.99
N GLY A 5 -9.00 9.75 -4.60
CA GLY A 5 -9.37 8.66 -5.51
C GLY A 5 -8.32 8.26 -6.51
N LYS A 6 -7.11 8.81 -6.42
CA LYS A 6 -6.03 8.45 -7.33
C LYS A 6 -5.12 7.40 -6.70
N ILE A 7 -4.52 6.58 -7.55
CA ILE A 7 -3.51 5.61 -7.10
C ILE A 7 -2.29 6.41 -6.65
N ASP A 8 -1.86 6.18 -5.42
CA ASP A 8 -0.77 6.94 -4.82
C ASP A 8 0.41 6.07 -4.40
N TYR A 9 0.19 4.79 -4.16
CA TYR A 9 1.20 3.93 -3.58
C TYR A 9 0.94 2.48 -3.96
N VAL A 10 2.00 1.70 -4.13
CA VAL A 10 1.86 0.25 -4.37
C VAL A 10 2.70 -0.48 -3.34
N GLU A 11 2.08 -1.39 -2.61
CA GLU A 11 2.78 -2.20 -1.62
C GLU A 11 2.90 -3.62 -2.13
N LEU A 12 4.11 -4.15 -2.12
CA LEU A 12 4.40 -5.49 -2.64
C LEU A 12 4.88 -6.39 -1.51
N PRO A 13 4.58 -7.68 -1.57
CA PRO A 13 5.12 -8.62 -0.59
C PRO A 13 6.65 -8.69 -0.71
N GLY A 14 7.34 -8.60 0.41
CA GLY A 14 8.80 -8.64 0.45
C GLY A 14 9.38 -10.04 0.60
N GLY A 15 8.54 -11.02 0.91
CA GLY A 15 8.99 -12.40 1.04
C GLY A 15 9.86 -12.63 2.26
N ARG A 16 10.70 -13.63 2.17
CA ARG A 16 11.54 -14.07 3.29
C ARG A 16 12.95 -13.50 3.25
N ASP A 17 13.35 -12.92 2.13
CA ASP A 17 14.71 -12.42 1.95
C ASP A 17 14.64 -11.05 1.30
N LEU A 18 14.31 -10.05 2.11
CA LEU A 18 14.16 -8.69 1.62
C LEU A 18 15.45 -8.15 1.00
N PRO A 19 16.66 -8.40 1.55
CA PRO A 19 17.88 -7.98 0.88
C PRO A 19 18.02 -8.51 -0.54
N ALA A 20 17.64 -9.76 -0.79
CA ALA A 20 17.70 -10.33 -2.14
C ALA A 20 16.69 -9.66 -3.06
N VAL A 21 15.49 -9.33 -2.57
CA VAL A 21 14.48 -8.63 -3.34
C VAL A 21 14.98 -7.24 -3.74
N LYS A 22 15.54 -6.50 -2.78
CA LYS A 22 16.10 -5.17 -3.07
C LYS A 22 17.21 -5.26 -4.12
N HIS A 23 18.10 -6.23 -3.97
CA HIS A 23 19.21 -6.40 -4.91
C HIS A 23 18.68 -6.68 -6.33
N PHE A 24 17.66 -7.52 -6.44
CA PHE A 24 17.06 -7.84 -7.73
C PHE A 24 16.54 -6.58 -8.44
N TYR A 25 15.73 -5.79 -7.76
CA TYR A 25 15.13 -4.61 -8.38
C TYR A 25 16.16 -3.51 -8.64
N GLN A 26 17.17 -3.42 -7.79
CA GLN A 26 18.26 -2.48 -8.01
C GLN A 26 19.08 -2.87 -9.26
N SER A 27 19.41 -4.16 -9.39
CA SER A 27 20.23 -4.64 -10.50
C SER A 27 19.47 -4.63 -11.82
N ALA A 28 18.21 -5.03 -11.80
CA ALA A 28 17.43 -5.17 -13.04
C ALA A 28 16.86 -3.84 -13.52
N PHE A 29 16.45 -2.96 -12.61
CA PHE A 29 15.68 -1.77 -12.97
C PHE A 29 16.26 -0.46 -12.43
N GLY A 30 17.30 -0.52 -11.61
CA GLY A 30 17.93 0.67 -11.07
C GLY A 30 17.18 1.35 -9.94
N TRP A 31 16.23 0.65 -9.31
CA TRP A 31 15.50 1.23 -8.18
C TRP A 31 16.44 1.41 -6.99
N SER A 32 16.20 2.44 -6.20
CA SER A 32 16.88 2.63 -4.92
C SER A 32 15.89 2.45 -3.79
N PHE A 33 16.39 2.26 -2.57
CA PHE A 33 15.55 1.89 -1.44
C PHE A 33 15.88 2.71 -0.21
N VAL A 34 14.85 2.96 0.59
CA VAL A 34 14.97 3.52 1.94
C VAL A 34 14.38 2.49 2.89
N ASP A 35 15.20 2.01 3.83
CA ASP A 35 14.75 1.00 4.78
C ASP A 35 14.05 1.65 5.97
N TYR A 36 12.91 1.07 6.34
CA TYR A 36 12.17 1.45 7.52
C TYR A 36 12.09 0.23 8.44
N GLY A 37 13.23 -0.12 9.04
CA GLY A 37 13.38 -1.31 9.84
C GLY A 37 13.73 -2.53 8.99
N PRO A 38 13.80 -3.70 9.62
CA PRO A 38 14.29 -4.91 8.92
C PRO A 38 13.27 -5.55 7.99
N THR A 39 11.98 -5.16 8.08
CA THR A 39 10.92 -5.83 7.33
C THR A 39 10.19 -4.92 6.35
N TYR A 40 10.64 -3.67 6.18
CA TYR A 40 10.01 -2.77 5.21
C TYR A 40 11.06 -1.93 4.48
N ALA A 41 10.97 -1.89 3.16
CA ALA A 41 11.83 -1.05 2.33
C ALA A 41 10.98 -0.33 1.30
N ALA A 42 11.01 1.01 1.34
CA ALA A 42 10.33 1.82 0.34
C ALA A 42 11.22 1.94 -0.89
N PHE A 43 10.64 1.78 -2.07
CA PHE A 43 11.42 1.95 -3.30
C PHE A 43 11.23 3.33 -3.89
N GLN A 44 12.23 3.76 -4.64
CA GLN A 44 12.23 5.01 -5.36
C GLN A 44 12.56 4.71 -6.82
N ASP A 45 12.14 5.58 -7.70
CA ASP A 45 12.42 5.45 -9.14
C ASP A 45 11.67 4.29 -9.79
N GLY A 46 10.59 3.84 -9.18
CA GLY A 46 9.74 2.79 -9.76
C GLY A 46 8.56 3.33 -10.55
N GLY A 47 8.48 4.65 -10.72
CA GLY A 47 7.39 5.28 -11.47
C GLY A 47 6.25 5.74 -10.59
N VAL A 48 5.96 5.02 -9.53
CA VAL A 48 5.02 5.40 -8.49
C VAL A 48 5.69 5.13 -7.15
N ASP A 49 5.22 5.76 -6.10
CA ASP A 49 5.74 5.47 -4.76
C ASP A 49 5.27 4.09 -4.31
N GLY A 50 6.09 3.41 -3.54
CA GLY A 50 5.73 2.09 -3.05
C GLY A 50 6.77 1.51 -2.14
N GLY A 51 6.52 0.28 -1.70
CA GLY A 51 7.44 -0.42 -0.82
C GLY A 51 7.19 -1.91 -0.77
N PHE A 52 8.15 -2.61 -0.19
CA PHE A 52 8.07 -4.05 0.05
C PHE A 52 7.81 -4.31 1.53
N GLN A 53 6.72 -5.03 1.80
CA GLN A 53 6.35 -5.41 3.16
C GLN A 53 6.74 -6.86 3.39
N ALA A 54 7.73 -7.09 4.23
CA ALA A 54 8.26 -8.42 4.51
C ALA A 54 7.86 -8.95 5.89
N ASP A 55 7.09 -8.18 6.67
CA ASP A 55 6.64 -8.63 7.98
C ASP A 55 5.56 -9.71 7.78
N PRO A 56 5.82 -10.95 8.25
CA PRO A 56 4.84 -12.02 8.08
C PRO A 56 3.50 -11.72 8.74
N GLU A 57 3.50 -10.91 9.80
CA GLU A 57 2.28 -10.58 10.53
C GLU A 57 1.42 -9.56 9.83
N ALA A 58 1.97 -8.85 8.85
CA ALA A 58 1.17 -7.91 8.06
C ALA A 58 0.20 -8.62 7.11
N GLY A 59 0.47 -9.90 6.80
CA GLY A 59 -0.46 -10.71 6.02
C GLY A 59 -0.56 -10.35 4.54
N LEU A 60 0.37 -9.57 4.03
CA LEU A 60 0.34 -9.16 2.62
C LEU A 60 0.80 -10.30 1.73
N LYS A 61 -0.10 -10.81 0.89
CA LYS A 61 0.16 -11.97 0.02
C LYS A 61 0.18 -11.64 -1.46
N ALA A 62 -0.24 -10.44 -1.83
CA ALA A 62 -0.33 -10.01 -3.22
C ALA A 62 -0.10 -8.49 -3.27
N PRO A 63 0.22 -7.94 -4.43
CA PRO A 63 0.35 -6.49 -4.55
C PRO A 63 -0.90 -5.77 -4.07
N LEU A 64 -0.72 -4.70 -3.32
CA LEU A 64 -1.80 -3.89 -2.77
C LEU A 64 -1.69 -2.49 -3.37
N VAL A 65 -2.71 -2.09 -4.11
CA VAL A 65 -2.81 -0.74 -4.67
C VAL A 65 -3.46 0.15 -3.62
N VAL A 66 -2.85 1.29 -3.33
CA VAL A 66 -3.31 2.19 -2.29
C VAL A 66 -3.72 3.52 -2.93
N LEU A 67 -4.95 3.92 -2.68
CA LEU A 67 -5.50 5.19 -3.15
C LEU A 67 -5.39 6.22 -2.03
N PHE A 68 -5.51 7.48 -2.38
CA PHE A 68 -5.50 8.57 -1.40
C PHE A 68 -6.89 9.16 -1.21
N ALA A 69 -7.21 9.58 0.01
CA ALA A 69 -8.40 10.38 0.29
C ALA A 69 -8.07 11.36 1.41
N GLN A 70 -8.42 12.62 1.22
CA GLN A 70 -8.21 13.62 2.25
C GLN A 70 -9.14 13.38 3.44
N ASP A 71 -10.39 13.04 3.17
CA ASP A 71 -11.37 12.70 4.20
C ASP A 71 -11.63 11.19 4.14
N LEU A 72 -10.95 10.46 5.02
CA LEU A 72 -10.97 9.01 4.97
C LEU A 72 -12.35 8.43 5.28
N GLU A 73 -13.03 9.01 6.29
CA GLU A 73 -14.36 8.55 6.67
C GLU A 73 -15.37 8.76 5.54
N ALA A 74 -15.29 9.90 4.88
CA ALA A 74 -16.18 10.18 3.75
C ALA A 74 -15.92 9.21 2.59
N MET A 75 -14.66 8.89 2.34
CA MET A 75 -14.33 7.94 1.29
C MET A 75 -14.79 6.53 1.62
N GLU A 76 -14.67 6.13 2.88
CA GLU A 76 -15.19 4.83 3.31
C GLU A 76 -16.69 4.71 3.05
N ALA A 77 -17.44 5.77 3.36
CA ALA A 77 -18.87 5.80 3.10
C ALA A 77 -19.17 5.70 1.60
N LYS A 78 -18.39 6.37 0.76
CA LYS A 78 -18.53 6.32 -0.68
C LYS A 78 -18.27 4.91 -1.23
N VAL A 79 -17.23 4.27 -0.74
CA VAL A 79 -16.90 2.90 -1.16
C VAL A 79 -18.04 1.94 -0.83
N LYS A 80 -18.59 2.05 0.38
CA LYS A 80 -19.74 1.22 0.77
C LYS A 80 -20.95 1.49 -0.13
N ALA A 81 -21.25 2.77 -0.36
CA ALA A 81 -22.40 3.14 -1.17
C ALA A 81 -22.27 2.66 -2.63
N ALA A 82 -21.04 2.56 -3.12
CA ALA A 82 -20.76 2.11 -4.47
C ALA A 82 -20.73 0.59 -4.61
N GLY A 83 -20.86 -0.15 -3.51
CA GLY A 83 -20.89 -1.61 -3.55
C GLY A 83 -19.61 -2.30 -3.08
N GLY A 84 -18.62 -1.54 -2.63
CA GLY A 84 -17.41 -2.13 -2.06
C GLY A 84 -17.67 -2.72 -0.68
N VAL A 85 -16.87 -3.70 -0.30
CA VAL A 85 -16.95 -4.34 1.01
C VAL A 85 -15.71 -3.95 1.79
N ILE A 86 -15.91 -3.42 3.01
CA ILE A 86 -14.77 -3.04 3.85
C ILE A 86 -14.17 -4.31 4.44
N SER A 87 -12.98 -4.67 3.98
CA SER A 87 -12.28 -5.87 4.47
C SER A 87 -11.46 -5.58 5.72
N VAL A 88 -10.96 -4.34 5.89
CA VAL A 88 -10.25 -3.93 7.11
C VAL A 88 -10.76 -2.53 7.48
N PRO A 89 -11.37 -2.36 8.65
CA PRO A 89 -11.83 -1.04 9.09
C PRO A 89 -10.67 -0.06 9.27
N ILE A 90 -10.99 1.22 9.31
CA ILE A 90 -9.98 2.27 9.47
C ILE A 90 -9.08 1.98 10.67
N PHE A 91 -7.77 2.03 10.43
CA PHE A 91 -6.77 1.86 11.48
C PHE A 91 -5.61 2.82 11.25
N ALA A 92 -4.88 3.13 12.33
CA ALA A 92 -3.73 4.01 12.28
C ALA A 92 -2.46 3.21 11.97
N PHE A 93 -1.55 3.83 11.23
CA PHE A 93 -0.22 3.31 10.97
C PHE A 93 0.76 4.49 10.98
N PRO A 94 2.08 4.25 10.93
CA PRO A 94 3.05 5.35 11.08
C PRO A 94 2.96 6.47 10.05
N GLY A 95 2.31 6.27 8.92
CA GLY A 95 2.15 7.33 7.90
C GLY A 95 0.81 8.02 7.91
N GLY A 96 -0.13 7.59 8.78
CA GLY A 96 -1.48 8.16 8.82
C GLY A 96 -2.52 7.13 9.22
N ARG A 97 -3.62 7.09 8.48
CA ARG A 97 -4.69 6.10 8.71
C ARG A 97 -5.10 5.52 7.38
N ARG A 98 -5.62 4.31 7.39
CA ARG A 98 -6.12 3.68 6.16
C ARG A 98 -7.19 2.64 6.47
N PHE A 99 -7.94 2.26 5.44
CA PHE A 99 -8.83 1.11 5.47
C PHE A 99 -8.61 0.30 4.20
N HIS A 100 -9.07 -0.95 4.21
CA HIS A 100 -9.01 -1.80 3.02
C HIS A 100 -10.43 -2.14 2.59
N PHE A 101 -10.61 -2.33 1.29
CA PHE A 101 -11.89 -2.75 0.75
C PHE A 101 -11.68 -3.75 -0.38
N THR A 102 -12.74 -4.49 -0.67
CA THR A 102 -12.77 -5.41 -1.79
C THR A 102 -13.73 -4.86 -2.84
N ASP A 103 -13.31 -4.81 -4.08
CA ASP A 103 -14.15 -4.35 -5.17
C ASP A 103 -15.05 -5.48 -5.68
N PRO A 104 -15.99 -5.23 -6.63
CA PRO A 104 -16.87 -6.29 -7.12
C PRO A 104 -16.17 -7.45 -7.82
N ALA A 105 -14.94 -7.26 -8.27
CA ALA A 105 -14.17 -8.34 -8.89
C ALA A 105 -13.37 -9.16 -7.88
N GLY A 106 -13.40 -8.77 -6.61
CA GLY A 106 -12.65 -9.45 -5.57
C GLY A 106 -11.26 -8.91 -5.33
N ASN A 107 -10.89 -7.79 -5.95
CA ASN A 107 -9.59 -7.18 -5.71
C ASN A 107 -9.59 -6.43 -4.38
N GLU A 108 -8.57 -6.65 -3.57
CA GLU A 108 -8.40 -5.88 -2.35
C GLU A 108 -7.50 -4.68 -2.62
N LEU A 109 -7.97 -3.49 -2.25
CA LEU A 109 -7.22 -2.25 -2.32
C LEU A 109 -7.29 -1.57 -0.96
N ALA A 110 -6.50 -0.52 -0.79
CA ALA A 110 -6.55 0.29 0.42
C ALA A 110 -6.73 1.76 0.05
N VAL A 111 -7.24 2.53 1.00
CA VAL A 111 -7.30 3.99 0.89
C VAL A 111 -6.65 4.54 2.13
N PHE A 112 -5.77 5.53 1.97
CA PHE A 112 -5.09 6.11 3.12
C PHE A 112 -5.23 7.63 3.12
N THR A 113 -5.00 8.21 4.30
CA THR A 113 -4.86 9.64 4.48
C THR A 113 -3.63 9.89 5.32
N GLU A 114 -2.99 11.02 5.08
CA GLU A 114 -1.86 11.44 5.90
C GLU A 114 -2.39 12.11 7.15
N GLU A 115 -1.84 11.80 8.24
CA GLU A 115 -2.19 12.54 9.46
C GLU A 115 -1.25 12.26 10.56
#